data_6268af305e68c13578780ee7a777e86f
#
_entry.id   6268af305e68c13578780ee7a777e86f
#
_cell.length_a   1.000
_cell.length_b   1.000
_cell.length_c   1.000
_cell.angle_alpha   90.00
_cell.angle_beta   90.00
_cell.angle_gamma   90.00
#
_symmetry.space_group_name_H-M   'P 1'
#
loop_
_entity.id
_entity.type
_entity.pdbx_description
1 polymer ?
#
loop_
_entity_poly.entity_id
_entity_poly.type
_entity_poly.pdbx_seq_one_letter_code
_entity_poly.pdbx_strand_id
1 'polypeptide(L)'
;MATKKPKKTTAKKRSAGSSKRVTAKPKKVAAKKERVQPKRKPGSKASKAGKVSGGKVKGQLRVRMYRIGFGDFFLLTVPTKIGPQHILIDCGVHAGDIKSMKACVQDLVKETKRNLALVIATHYHADHLSGFASNFDEFAQFNVGMVWITNRLDPSNEGASKFKAQIASLSSQLQLRLGARTDVAGQQALAKVQNALGIQLGTTKKEGDNEKALRLLTSGFKNKPPVRYYQGGQTPELPTVLKGAMTCELLGPAPLDSGKEFAGSDNKKEQYLAAAADQGVPDECLTPFEKHWPATSADYPRAAFREYRTEEQIELDQPGSPEALERLLRAAQPDVLLALADAVDGTLNNQSLVVLFTCQGKKLLFVGDAQWGNWSYWLYGKKVSGADPGISERAKEILASLDFFKVGHHGSTNANPIPAVAALNPKCAAMCSTESSDPDGKRPYGSIEKETEVPRIKLMDEMEKRTQSRLVRSDWIGVLEVKPSPEAKGQLAKLPPNFSKGDLFIDYVFPK
;
A
#
# COMPACT_ATOMS: atom_id res chain seq x y z
N MET A 1 -30.62 -2.02 63.20
CA MET A 1 -32.04 -1.79 62.93
C MET A 1 -32.27 -1.92 61.44
N ALA A 2 -33.01 -2.92 61.13
CA ALA A 2 -34.04 -3.18 60.11
C ALA A 2 -33.53 -3.37 58.67
N THR A 3 -33.47 -4.62 58.38
CA THR A 3 -33.52 -5.32 57.12
C THR A 3 -34.77 -5.08 56.30
N LYS A 4 -34.65 -4.96 54.95
CA LYS A 4 -35.75 -5.28 54.03
C LYS A 4 -35.20 -6.05 52.80
N LYS A 5 -35.64 -7.30 52.66
CA LYS A 5 -35.48 -8.20 51.52
C LYS A 5 -36.47 -7.87 50.41
N PRO A 6 -36.15 -8.21 49.16
CA PRO A 6 -37.00 -7.95 47.99
C PRO A 6 -38.04 -9.05 47.74
N LYS A 7 -39.16 -8.65 47.13
CA LYS A 7 -40.27 -9.54 46.74
C LYS A 7 -39.99 -10.26 45.41
N LYS A 8 -40.24 -11.57 45.42
CA LYS A 8 -40.42 -12.42 44.24
C LYS A 8 -41.75 -12.13 43.58
N THR A 9 -41.75 -12.07 42.25
CA THR A 9 -42.97 -12.20 41.46
C THR A 9 -42.83 -13.33 40.43
N THR A 10 -43.86 -14.12 40.40
CA THR A 10 -44.05 -15.43 39.84
C THR A 10 -44.22 -15.45 38.32
N ALA A 11 -43.64 -16.53 37.71
CA ALA A 11 -43.83 -16.89 36.32
C ALA A 11 -45.24 -17.45 36.05
N LYS A 12 -45.80 -17.06 34.88
CA LYS A 12 -47.00 -17.69 34.33
C LYS A 12 -46.65 -18.41 33.04
N LYS A 13 -46.64 -19.76 33.11
CA LYS A 13 -46.65 -20.68 31.97
C LYS A 13 -47.93 -20.46 31.15
N ARG A 14 -47.79 -20.42 29.80
CA ARG A 14 -48.90 -20.76 28.91
C ARG A 14 -48.39 -21.67 27.80
N SER A 15 -49.18 -22.66 27.58
CA SER A 15 -49.12 -23.91 26.87
C SER A 15 -48.97 -23.82 25.35
N ALA A 16 -48.41 -24.93 24.86
CA ALA A 16 -48.22 -25.33 23.48
C ALA A 16 -49.56 -25.37 22.67
N GLY A 17 -49.49 -24.92 21.43
CA GLY A 17 -50.50 -25.19 20.40
C GLY A 17 -49.81 -25.77 19.18
N SER A 18 -50.10 -27.07 18.93
CA SER A 18 -49.65 -27.81 17.74
C SER A 18 -50.42 -27.35 16.52
N SER A 19 -49.76 -27.11 15.41
CA SER A 19 -50.41 -26.95 14.10
C SER A 19 -49.67 -27.70 13.02
N LYS A 20 -50.46 -28.49 12.32
CA LYS A 20 -50.18 -29.55 11.39
C LYS A 20 -49.42 -29.11 10.11
N ARG A 21 -48.48 -29.97 9.76
CA ARG A 21 -47.73 -29.98 8.52
C ARG A 21 -48.64 -30.43 7.38
N VAL A 22 -48.84 -29.62 6.33
CA VAL A 22 -49.48 -30.01 5.09
C VAL A 22 -48.41 -30.05 4.00
N THR A 23 -48.16 -31.26 3.49
CA THR A 23 -47.29 -31.53 2.33
C THR A 23 -48.12 -31.43 1.08
N ALA A 24 -47.73 -30.56 0.13
CA ALA A 24 -48.26 -30.56 -1.23
C ALA A 24 -47.17 -30.96 -2.23
N LYS A 25 -47.40 -32.02 -2.99
CA LYS A 25 -46.58 -32.51 -4.10
C LYS A 25 -46.78 -31.60 -5.33
N PRO A 26 -45.73 -31.36 -6.14
CA PRO A 26 -45.90 -30.66 -7.43
C PRO A 26 -46.37 -31.57 -8.54
N LYS A 27 -47.38 -31.12 -9.28
CA LYS A 27 -47.86 -31.72 -10.53
C LYS A 27 -46.91 -31.39 -11.69
N LYS A 28 -46.48 -32.44 -12.41
CA LYS A 28 -45.84 -32.34 -13.73
C LYS A 28 -46.84 -31.87 -14.78
N VAL A 29 -46.50 -30.80 -15.50
CA VAL A 29 -47.20 -30.44 -16.75
C VAL A 29 -46.22 -30.65 -17.90
N ALA A 30 -46.65 -31.43 -18.87
CA ALA A 30 -45.92 -31.77 -20.08
C ALA A 30 -45.96 -30.63 -21.10
N ALA A 31 -44.80 -30.23 -21.60
CA ALA A 31 -44.70 -29.24 -22.67
C ALA A 31 -44.78 -29.90 -24.04
N LYS A 32 -45.78 -29.46 -24.83
CA LYS A 32 -45.94 -29.79 -26.26
C LYS A 32 -44.98 -28.91 -27.07
N LYS A 33 -44.12 -29.52 -27.87
CA LYS A 33 -43.29 -28.85 -28.86
C LYS A 33 -44.11 -28.50 -30.10
N GLU A 34 -44.24 -27.24 -30.41
CA GLU A 34 -44.61 -26.75 -31.73
C GLU A 34 -43.42 -26.03 -32.37
N ARG A 35 -43.11 -26.53 -33.58
CA ARG A 35 -41.99 -26.11 -34.42
C ARG A 35 -42.51 -25.03 -35.38
N VAL A 36 -42.20 -23.76 -35.15
CA VAL A 36 -42.52 -22.66 -36.09
C VAL A 36 -41.25 -22.20 -36.79
N GLN A 37 -41.24 -22.33 -38.13
CA GLN A 37 -40.19 -21.78 -38.99
C GLN A 37 -40.34 -20.26 -39.11
N PRO A 38 -39.27 -19.44 -39.10
CA PRO A 38 -39.39 -18.01 -39.33
C PRO A 38 -39.39 -17.71 -40.85
N LYS A 39 -40.42 -17.00 -41.29
CA LYS A 39 -40.51 -16.36 -42.62
C LYS A 39 -39.50 -15.21 -42.73
N ARG A 40 -38.67 -15.22 -43.77
CA ARG A 40 -37.84 -14.12 -44.20
C ARG A 40 -38.71 -12.92 -44.64
N LYS A 41 -38.42 -11.73 -44.13
CA LYS A 41 -38.80 -10.43 -44.69
C LYS A 41 -37.58 -9.61 -45.07
N PRO A 42 -37.67 -8.78 -46.10
CA PRO A 42 -36.53 -8.21 -46.79
C PRO A 42 -36.06 -6.88 -46.21
N GLY A 43 -34.75 -6.67 -46.32
CA GLY A 43 -34.09 -5.38 -46.52
C GLY A 43 -34.37 -4.24 -45.55
N SER A 44 -33.62 -4.13 -44.44
CA SER A 44 -33.36 -2.85 -43.86
C SER A 44 -31.91 -2.40 -44.17
N LYS A 45 -31.80 -1.24 -44.80
CA LYS A 45 -30.55 -0.60 -45.20
C LYS A 45 -29.63 -0.51 -44.01
N ALA A 46 -28.41 -1.08 -44.11
CA ALA A 46 -27.31 -0.87 -43.18
C ALA A 46 -27.04 0.62 -43.08
N SER A 47 -27.32 1.19 -41.91
CA SER A 47 -26.83 2.52 -41.56
C SER A 47 -25.31 2.46 -41.52
N LYS A 48 -24.65 3.23 -42.36
CA LYS A 48 -23.22 3.44 -42.36
C LYS A 48 -22.83 3.87 -40.94
N ALA A 49 -22.15 2.99 -40.21
CA ALA A 49 -21.42 3.37 -38.99
C ALA A 49 -20.51 4.51 -39.38
N GLY A 50 -20.81 5.69 -38.83
CA GLY A 50 -19.98 6.87 -39.01
C GLY A 50 -18.54 6.54 -38.56
N LYS A 51 -17.58 6.63 -39.46
CA LYS A 51 -16.16 6.65 -39.12
C LYS A 51 -15.97 7.79 -38.11
N VAL A 52 -15.83 7.45 -36.84
CA VAL A 52 -15.34 8.37 -35.83
C VAL A 52 -13.94 8.81 -36.33
N SER A 53 -13.83 10.04 -36.80
CA SER A 53 -12.57 10.62 -37.23
C SER A 53 -11.58 10.50 -36.09
N GLY A 54 -10.52 9.73 -36.29
CA GLY A 54 -9.45 9.53 -35.32
C GLY A 54 -8.69 10.84 -35.11
N GLY A 55 -9.20 11.72 -34.24
CA GLY A 55 -8.45 12.90 -33.78
C GLY A 55 -7.12 12.42 -33.21
N LYS A 56 -6.01 13.05 -33.66
CA LYS A 56 -4.66 12.75 -33.11
C LYS A 56 -4.67 12.96 -31.60
N VAL A 57 -4.22 11.95 -30.84
CA VAL A 57 -4.03 12.05 -29.40
C VAL A 57 -3.01 13.15 -29.12
N LYS A 58 -3.36 14.11 -28.25
CA LYS A 58 -2.50 15.26 -27.93
C LYS A 58 -1.76 15.00 -26.62
N GLY A 59 -0.45 15.25 -26.61
CA GLY A 59 0.42 15.12 -25.46
C GLY A 59 1.25 13.83 -25.48
N GLN A 60 2.05 13.64 -24.44
CA GLN A 60 2.87 12.45 -24.22
C GLN A 60 2.50 11.83 -22.89
N LEU A 61 2.56 10.49 -22.81
CA LEU A 61 2.44 9.77 -21.56
C LEU A 61 3.66 10.11 -20.69
N ARG A 62 3.42 10.57 -19.46
CA ARG A 62 4.47 11.01 -18.54
C ARG A 62 4.13 10.69 -17.11
N VAL A 63 5.12 10.23 -16.36
CA VAL A 63 5.07 10.13 -14.89
C VAL A 63 5.97 11.21 -14.32
N ARG A 64 5.42 12.04 -13.42
CA ARG A 64 6.15 13.00 -12.59
C ARG A 64 6.20 12.49 -11.16
N MET A 65 7.39 12.42 -10.59
CA MET A 65 7.65 12.20 -9.17
C MET A 65 8.11 13.52 -8.55
N TYR A 66 7.35 14.04 -7.57
CA TYR A 66 7.78 15.22 -6.82
C TYR A 66 8.83 14.84 -5.78
N ARG A 67 9.78 15.72 -5.57
CA ARG A 67 10.94 15.51 -4.69
C ARG A 67 10.68 16.04 -3.29
N ILE A 68 9.77 15.41 -2.56
CA ILE A 68 9.26 15.89 -1.26
C ILE A 68 10.01 15.35 -0.04
N GLY A 69 10.90 14.37 -0.22
CA GLY A 69 11.55 13.64 0.88
C GLY A 69 10.98 12.25 1.02
N PHE A 70 10.83 11.77 2.25
CA PHE A 70 10.29 10.45 2.55
C PHE A 70 8.77 10.45 2.50
N GLY A 71 8.23 10.09 1.35
CA GLY A 71 6.80 10.05 1.05
C GLY A 71 6.50 10.00 -0.45
N ASP A 72 5.25 9.82 -0.83
CA ASP A 72 4.82 9.68 -2.22
C ASP A 72 4.01 10.88 -2.71
N PHE A 73 4.38 11.38 -3.89
CA PHE A 73 3.63 12.38 -4.62
C PHE A 73 3.90 12.22 -6.11
N PHE A 74 2.98 11.54 -6.81
CA PHE A 74 3.12 11.22 -8.22
C PHE A 74 2.01 11.85 -9.06
N LEU A 75 2.34 12.35 -10.25
CA LEU A 75 1.39 12.83 -11.24
C LEU A 75 1.57 12.05 -12.55
N LEU A 76 0.58 11.26 -12.92
CA LEU A 76 0.52 10.59 -14.23
C LEU A 76 -0.25 11.48 -15.21
N THR A 77 0.39 11.88 -16.30
CA THR A 77 -0.23 12.62 -17.41
C THR A 77 -0.56 11.66 -18.53
N VAL A 78 -1.85 11.50 -18.80
CA VAL A 78 -2.41 10.59 -19.81
C VAL A 78 -2.82 11.41 -21.04
N PRO A 79 -2.25 11.15 -22.23
CA PRO A 79 -2.65 11.80 -23.44
C PRO A 79 -4.01 11.28 -23.93
N THR A 80 -4.93 12.19 -24.19
CA THR A 80 -6.27 11.87 -24.69
C THR A 80 -6.65 12.70 -25.92
N LYS A 81 -7.76 12.38 -26.56
CA LYS A 81 -8.27 13.13 -27.73
C LYS A 81 -8.66 14.56 -27.38
N ILE A 82 -9.07 14.82 -26.15
CA ILE A 82 -9.47 16.16 -25.66
C ILE A 82 -8.31 16.93 -25.03
N GLY A 83 -7.10 16.38 -24.98
CA GLY A 83 -5.90 16.93 -24.37
C GLY A 83 -5.39 16.07 -23.21
N PRO A 84 -4.27 16.44 -22.58
CA PRO A 84 -3.70 15.70 -21.48
C PRO A 84 -4.65 15.70 -20.29
N GLN A 85 -4.81 14.53 -19.68
CA GLN A 85 -5.57 14.32 -18.44
C GLN A 85 -4.61 13.91 -17.33
N HIS A 86 -4.89 14.28 -16.11
CA HIS A 86 -3.99 14.10 -14.99
C HIS A 86 -4.57 13.19 -13.93
N ILE A 87 -3.76 12.24 -13.47
CA ILE A 87 -4.06 11.36 -12.33
C ILE A 87 -3.04 11.67 -11.23
N LEU A 88 -3.52 12.07 -10.08
CA LEU A 88 -2.72 12.26 -8.88
C LEU A 88 -2.72 10.96 -8.07
N ILE A 89 -1.54 10.46 -7.71
CA ILE A 89 -1.37 9.25 -6.90
C ILE A 89 -0.58 9.65 -5.67
N ASP A 90 -1.25 9.63 -4.53
CA ASP A 90 -0.78 10.09 -3.23
C ASP A 90 -0.27 11.54 -3.21
N CYS A 91 -0.20 12.14 -2.06
CA CYS A 91 0.42 13.43 -1.79
C CYS A 91 0.71 13.51 -0.30
N GLY A 92 1.89 13.04 0.12
CA GLY A 92 2.26 13.04 1.52
C GLY A 92 3.76 12.99 1.73
N VAL A 93 4.20 13.42 2.89
CA VAL A 93 5.56 13.30 3.39
C VAL A 93 5.48 13.07 4.89
N HIS A 94 6.26 12.10 5.39
CA HIS A 94 6.40 11.87 6.81
C HIS A 94 7.67 12.54 7.36
N ALA A 95 8.76 12.46 6.62
CA ALA A 95 10.04 13.07 6.96
C ALA A 95 10.75 13.56 5.71
N GLY A 96 11.75 14.42 5.95
CA GLY A 96 12.57 14.99 4.89
C GLY A 96 12.08 16.35 4.43
N ASP A 97 12.97 17.00 3.70
CA ASP A 97 12.81 18.40 3.28
C ASP A 97 13.52 18.67 1.94
N ILE A 98 13.61 17.66 1.05
CA ILE A 98 14.29 17.84 -0.25
C ILE A 98 13.71 19.06 -0.96
N LYS A 99 12.36 19.11 -1.06
CA LYS A 99 11.59 20.25 -1.58
C LYS A 99 10.32 20.47 -0.76
N SER A 100 9.96 21.71 -0.59
CA SER A 100 8.76 22.10 0.15
C SER A 100 7.50 21.49 -0.47
N MET A 101 6.69 20.78 0.30
CA MET A 101 5.39 20.26 -0.10
C MET A 101 4.51 21.35 -0.71
N LYS A 102 4.48 22.55 -0.09
CA LYS A 102 3.73 23.70 -0.61
C LYS A 102 4.19 24.11 -2.01
N ALA A 103 5.51 24.14 -2.26
CA ALA A 103 6.04 24.48 -3.58
C ALA A 103 5.66 23.42 -4.63
N CYS A 104 5.72 22.13 -4.27
CA CYS A 104 5.31 21.03 -5.13
C CYS A 104 3.81 21.09 -5.46
N VAL A 105 2.94 21.40 -4.49
CA VAL A 105 1.50 21.60 -4.73
C VAL A 105 1.25 22.82 -5.65
N GLN A 106 2.01 23.90 -5.50
CA GLN A 106 1.92 25.05 -6.41
C GLN A 106 2.33 24.69 -7.85
N ASP A 107 3.33 23.82 -8.03
CA ASP A 107 3.69 23.28 -9.35
C ASP A 107 2.56 22.40 -9.91
N LEU A 108 1.97 21.52 -9.09
CA LEU A 108 0.78 20.74 -9.47
C LEU A 108 -0.36 21.64 -9.97
N VAL A 109 -0.62 22.77 -9.29
CA VAL A 109 -1.64 23.76 -9.71
C VAL A 109 -1.32 24.32 -11.09
N LYS A 110 -0.07 24.71 -11.35
CA LYS A 110 0.37 25.24 -12.66
C LYS A 110 0.23 24.19 -13.76
N GLU A 111 0.67 22.95 -13.49
CA GLU A 111 0.65 21.85 -14.44
C GLU A 111 -0.78 21.45 -14.82
N THR A 112 -1.65 21.26 -13.81
CA THR A 112 -3.00 20.72 -14.01
C THR A 112 -4.08 21.77 -14.18
N LYS A 113 -3.77 23.03 -13.91
CA LYS A 113 -4.75 24.12 -13.85
C LYS A 113 -5.93 23.79 -12.93
N ARG A 114 -5.64 23.14 -11.78
CA ARG A 114 -6.61 22.63 -10.81
C ARG A 114 -7.62 21.63 -11.38
N ASN A 115 -7.28 20.86 -12.40
CA ASN A 115 -8.13 19.83 -12.97
C ASN A 115 -7.42 18.48 -12.90
N LEU A 116 -8.00 17.54 -12.18
CA LEU A 116 -7.53 16.18 -12.05
C LEU A 116 -8.64 15.24 -12.52
N ALA A 117 -8.31 14.36 -13.46
CA ALA A 117 -9.27 13.33 -13.89
C ALA A 117 -9.54 12.32 -12.75
N LEU A 118 -8.48 12.01 -11.98
CA LEU A 118 -8.53 11.02 -10.93
C LEU A 118 -7.55 11.40 -9.81
N VAL A 119 -7.95 11.18 -8.56
CA VAL A 119 -7.08 11.19 -7.39
C VAL A 119 -7.12 9.79 -6.77
N ILE A 120 -5.97 9.22 -6.47
CA ILE A 120 -5.82 7.91 -5.81
C ILE A 120 -5.10 8.14 -4.49
N ALA A 121 -5.70 7.70 -3.39
CA ALA A 121 -5.06 7.56 -2.09
C ALA A 121 -4.84 6.07 -1.83
N THR A 122 -3.58 5.64 -1.85
CA THR A 122 -3.26 4.21 -1.81
C THR A 122 -3.56 3.61 -0.45
N HIS A 123 -3.16 4.25 0.63
CA HIS A 123 -3.41 3.79 2.00
C HIS A 123 -3.35 4.94 3.04
N TYR A 124 -3.40 4.63 4.34
CA TYR A 124 -3.66 5.58 5.42
C TYR A 124 -2.42 6.05 6.18
N HIS A 125 -1.27 6.19 5.56
CA HIS A 125 -0.08 6.76 6.20
C HIS A 125 0.11 8.27 5.90
N ALA A 126 0.81 8.97 6.80
CA ALA A 126 1.06 10.40 6.65
C ALA A 126 1.92 10.72 5.42
N ASP A 127 2.87 9.87 5.09
CA ASP A 127 3.74 10.00 3.92
C ASP A 127 3.01 9.82 2.58
N HIS A 128 1.71 9.48 2.61
CA HIS A 128 0.81 9.44 1.47
C HIS A 128 -0.32 10.46 1.54
N LEU A 129 -0.66 10.97 2.73
CA LEU A 129 -1.84 11.81 2.92
C LEU A 129 -1.57 13.22 3.46
N SER A 130 -0.44 13.46 4.14
CA SER A 130 -0.19 14.71 4.87
C SER A 130 -0.18 15.96 4.00
N GLY A 131 0.19 15.84 2.72
CA GLY A 131 0.17 16.93 1.76
C GLY A 131 -1.24 17.43 1.44
N PHE A 132 -2.23 16.52 1.38
CA PHE A 132 -3.63 16.89 1.24
C PHE A 132 -4.13 17.69 2.45
N ALA A 133 -3.76 17.27 3.65
CA ALA A 133 -4.15 17.96 4.87
C ALA A 133 -3.46 19.33 5.04
N SER A 134 -2.15 19.39 4.80
CA SER A 134 -1.37 20.62 4.97
C SER A 134 -1.64 21.69 3.91
N ASN A 135 -2.15 21.31 2.74
CA ASN A 135 -2.54 22.20 1.65
C ASN A 135 -4.04 22.12 1.35
N PHE A 136 -4.86 21.88 2.36
CA PHE A 136 -6.31 21.66 2.23
C PHE A 136 -7.00 22.74 1.40
N ASP A 137 -6.77 24.02 1.71
CA ASP A 137 -7.44 25.14 1.06
C ASP A 137 -7.07 25.26 -0.43
N GLU A 138 -5.86 24.86 -0.81
CA GLU A 138 -5.44 24.82 -2.21
C GLU A 138 -6.12 23.65 -2.94
N PHE A 139 -6.12 22.46 -2.35
CA PHE A 139 -6.78 21.29 -2.93
C PHE A 139 -8.31 21.45 -2.99
N ALA A 140 -8.91 22.13 -2.04
CA ALA A 140 -10.36 22.42 -2.05
C ALA A 140 -10.80 23.20 -3.31
N GLN A 141 -9.88 23.85 -4.02
CA GLN A 141 -10.17 24.57 -5.26
C GLN A 141 -10.10 23.69 -6.51
N PHE A 142 -9.66 22.42 -6.39
CA PHE A 142 -9.53 21.52 -7.54
C PHE A 142 -10.88 20.96 -7.99
N ASN A 143 -11.05 20.85 -9.32
CA ASN A 143 -12.05 20.01 -9.94
C ASN A 143 -11.46 18.62 -10.14
N VAL A 144 -12.11 17.63 -9.57
CA VAL A 144 -11.67 16.23 -9.60
C VAL A 144 -12.74 15.37 -10.25
N GLY A 145 -12.39 14.53 -11.21
CA GLY A 145 -13.33 13.65 -11.90
C GLY A 145 -13.84 12.52 -11.00
N MET A 146 -12.93 11.90 -10.23
CA MET A 146 -13.23 10.80 -9.31
C MET A 146 -12.12 10.68 -8.27
N VAL A 147 -12.44 10.08 -7.11
CA VAL A 147 -11.45 9.72 -6.08
C VAL A 147 -11.51 8.21 -5.85
N TRP A 148 -10.33 7.55 -5.85
CA TRP A 148 -10.19 6.15 -5.44
C TRP A 148 -9.45 6.06 -4.11
N ILE A 149 -9.99 5.23 -3.23
CA ILE A 149 -9.43 4.99 -1.89
C ILE A 149 -9.47 3.47 -1.65
N THR A 150 -8.54 2.96 -0.84
CA THR A 150 -8.59 1.56 -0.42
C THR A 150 -9.90 1.24 0.31
N ASN A 151 -10.46 0.05 0.08
CA ASN A 151 -11.69 -0.40 0.73
C ASN A 151 -11.60 -0.51 2.26
N ARG A 152 -10.39 -0.48 2.81
CA ARG A 152 -10.12 -0.45 4.27
C ARG A 152 -10.59 0.85 4.92
N LEU A 153 -10.84 1.89 4.14
CA LEU A 153 -11.30 3.20 4.59
C LEU A 153 -12.75 3.49 4.18
N ASP A 154 -13.47 2.48 3.69
CA ASP A 154 -14.89 2.62 3.33
C ASP A 154 -15.76 2.79 4.58
N PRO A 155 -16.34 3.96 4.84
CA PRO A 155 -17.16 4.20 6.01
C PRO A 155 -18.50 3.43 5.99
N SER A 156 -18.92 2.95 4.83
CA SER A 156 -20.13 2.13 4.70
C SER A 156 -19.89 0.64 5.06
N ASN A 157 -18.62 0.23 5.17
CA ASN A 157 -18.24 -1.12 5.58
C ASN A 157 -17.95 -1.15 7.09
N GLU A 158 -18.80 -1.82 7.84
CA GLU A 158 -18.67 -1.92 9.31
C GLU A 158 -17.35 -2.57 9.73
N GLY A 159 -16.91 -3.63 9.03
CA GLY A 159 -15.63 -4.29 9.30
C GLY A 159 -14.43 -3.37 9.08
N ALA A 160 -14.44 -2.58 8.01
CA ALA A 160 -13.38 -1.59 7.74
C ALA A 160 -13.36 -0.49 8.79
N SER A 161 -14.54 0.01 9.19
CA SER A 161 -14.67 1.04 10.22
C SER A 161 -14.20 0.57 11.59
N LYS A 162 -14.58 -0.65 11.99
CA LYS A 162 -14.13 -1.28 13.24
C LYS A 162 -12.62 -1.48 13.23
N PHE A 163 -12.08 -2.04 12.15
CA PHE A 163 -10.65 -2.26 11.97
C PHE A 163 -9.85 -0.95 12.09
N LYS A 164 -10.26 0.11 11.38
CA LYS A 164 -9.63 1.43 11.46
C LYS A 164 -9.61 1.97 12.89
N ALA A 165 -10.72 1.88 13.61
CA ALA A 165 -10.82 2.35 14.99
C ALA A 165 -9.88 1.58 15.94
N GLN A 166 -9.78 0.27 15.77
CA GLN A 166 -8.89 -0.58 16.57
C GLN A 166 -7.42 -0.26 16.31
N ILE A 167 -7.00 -0.14 15.05
CA ILE A 167 -5.61 0.24 14.70
C ILE A 167 -5.27 1.64 15.24
N ALA A 168 -6.17 2.61 15.13
CA ALA A 168 -5.96 3.96 15.69
C ALA A 168 -5.81 3.95 17.21
N SER A 169 -6.65 3.15 17.92
CA SER A 169 -6.54 2.98 19.38
C SER A 169 -5.21 2.35 19.78
N LEU A 170 -4.81 1.27 19.10
CA LEU A 170 -3.53 0.59 19.33
C LEU A 170 -2.35 1.53 19.08
N SER A 171 -2.35 2.25 17.96
CA SER A 171 -1.30 3.21 17.61
C SER A 171 -1.17 4.32 18.66
N SER A 172 -2.29 4.84 19.17
CA SER A 172 -2.27 5.86 20.22
C SER A 172 -1.67 5.35 21.52
N GLN A 173 -1.98 4.11 21.92
CA GLN A 173 -1.40 3.47 23.10
C GLN A 173 0.11 3.19 22.92
N LEU A 174 0.53 2.75 21.74
CA LEU A 174 1.96 2.56 21.40
C LEU A 174 2.71 3.89 21.44
N GLN A 175 2.15 4.96 20.88
CA GLN A 175 2.75 6.30 20.92
C GLN A 175 3.04 6.76 22.37
N LEU A 176 2.09 6.55 23.28
CA LEU A 176 2.28 6.92 24.69
C LEU A 176 3.42 6.13 25.34
N ARG A 177 3.56 4.84 25.05
CA ARG A 177 4.58 3.96 25.64
C ARG A 177 5.95 4.15 25.00
N LEU A 178 6.02 4.31 23.68
CA LEU A 178 7.27 4.53 22.95
C LEU A 178 7.80 5.96 23.10
N GLY A 179 6.94 6.94 23.39
CA GLY A 179 7.32 8.34 23.54
C GLY A 179 8.30 8.62 24.68
N ALA A 180 8.43 7.73 25.66
CA ALA A 180 9.40 7.81 26.74
C ALA A 180 10.76 7.17 26.37
N ARG A 181 10.87 6.46 25.26
CA ARG A 181 12.12 5.81 24.83
C ARG A 181 13.03 6.79 24.10
N THR A 182 14.32 6.77 24.44
CA THR A 182 15.35 7.63 23.83
C THR A 182 16.35 6.85 22.97
N ASP A 183 16.28 5.52 23.01
CA ASP A 183 17.15 4.66 22.20
C ASP A 183 16.70 4.64 20.72
N VAL A 184 17.62 4.31 19.83
CA VAL A 184 17.41 4.37 18.37
C VAL A 184 16.23 3.49 17.94
N ALA A 185 16.12 2.27 18.46
CA ALA A 185 15.04 1.35 18.09
C ALA A 185 13.67 1.88 18.54
N GLY A 186 13.59 2.42 19.77
CA GLY A 186 12.37 3.05 20.27
C GLY A 186 11.95 4.27 19.46
N GLN A 187 12.89 5.10 19.02
CA GLN A 187 12.59 6.26 18.18
C GLN A 187 12.15 5.85 16.75
N GLN A 188 12.74 4.80 16.17
CA GLN A 188 12.30 4.26 14.89
C GLN A 188 10.87 3.67 14.97
N ALA A 189 10.58 2.92 16.01
CA ALA A 189 9.24 2.40 16.26
C ALA A 189 8.20 3.51 16.48
N LEU A 190 8.57 4.55 17.24
CA LEU A 190 7.73 5.73 17.44
C LEU A 190 7.42 6.45 16.12
N ALA A 191 8.42 6.59 15.24
CA ALA A 191 8.22 7.19 13.92
C ALA A 191 7.20 6.43 13.07
N LYS A 192 7.26 5.09 13.04
CA LYS A 192 6.27 4.24 12.36
C LYS A 192 4.86 4.44 12.92
N VAL A 193 4.72 4.45 14.23
CA VAL A 193 3.42 4.69 14.89
C VAL A 193 2.90 6.09 14.59
N GLN A 194 3.75 7.10 14.57
CA GLN A 194 3.38 8.47 14.22
C GLN A 194 2.92 8.57 12.75
N ASN A 195 3.60 7.88 11.83
CA ASN A 195 3.17 7.77 10.44
C ASN A 195 1.76 7.17 10.34
N ALA A 196 1.50 6.08 11.06
CA ALA A 196 0.18 5.43 11.14
C ALA A 196 -0.92 6.35 11.71
N LEU A 197 -0.58 7.22 12.67
CA LEU A 197 -1.48 8.23 13.23
C LEU A 197 -1.65 9.48 12.35
N GLY A 198 -0.88 9.58 11.26
CA GLY A 198 -0.88 10.75 10.38
C GLY A 198 -0.10 11.94 10.93
N ILE A 199 0.86 11.71 11.83
CA ILE A 199 1.72 12.74 12.40
C ILE A 199 2.99 12.85 11.56
N GLN A 200 3.24 14.02 11.00
CA GLN A 200 4.48 14.31 10.29
C GLN A 200 5.62 14.55 11.30
N LEU A 201 6.78 13.92 11.10
CA LEU A 201 7.96 14.12 11.96
C LEU A 201 8.43 15.58 11.94
N GLY A 202 8.91 16.05 13.09
CA GLY A 202 9.39 17.42 13.27
C GLY A 202 8.29 18.47 13.40
N THR A 203 7.00 18.06 13.46
CA THR A 203 5.89 18.97 13.72
C THR A 203 5.55 19.01 15.21
N THR A 204 5.05 20.15 15.70
CA THR A 204 4.55 20.31 17.08
C THR A 204 3.09 19.83 17.23
N LYS A 205 2.49 19.29 16.18
CA LYS A 205 1.11 18.82 16.19
C LYS A 205 0.97 17.56 17.04
N LYS A 206 0.00 17.56 17.94
CA LYS A 206 -0.32 16.42 18.82
C LYS A 206 -1.26 15.42 18.17
N GLU A 207 -2.00 15.83 17.15
CA GLU A 207 -2.98 15.02 16.41
C GLU A 207 -2.58 14.89 14.95
N GLY A 208 -2.80 13.70 14.40
CA GLY A 208 -2.54 13.43 12.99
C GLY A 208 -3.54 14.12 12.06
N ASP A 209 -3.06 14.51 10.89
CA ASP A 209 -3.87 15.21 9.87
C ASP A 209 -4.59 14.25 8.90
N ASN A 210 -4.46 12.91 9.06
CA ASN A 210 -5.05 11.95 8.12
C ASN A 210 -6.57 12.07 8.01
N GLU A 211 -7.28 12.37 9.11
CA GLU A 211 -8.74 12.60 9.06
C GLU A 211 -9.08 13.87 8.27
N LYS A 212 -8.25 14.91 8.38
CA LYS A 212 -8.39 16.12 7.57
C LYS A 212 -8.18 15.83 6.08
N ALA A 213 -7.16 15.02 5.76
CA ALA A 213 -6.92 14.56 4.39
C ALA A 213 -8.09 13.72 3.84
N LEU A 214 -8.60 12.75 4.62
CA LEU A 214 -9.76 11.96 4.21
C LEU A 214 -11.02 12.82 4.00
N ARG A 215 -11.26 13.81 4.84
CA ARG A 215 -12.35 14.75 4.65
C ARG A 215 -12.23 15.51 3.34
N LEU A 216 -11.02 15.96 2.97
CA LEU A 216 -10.77 16.56 1.67
C LEU A 216 -11.09 15.58 0.53
N LEU A 217 -10.52 14.38 0.60
CA LEU A 217 -10.66 13.36 -0.44
C LEU A 217 -12.09 12.91 -0.65
N THR A 218 -12.89 12.85 0.42
CA THR A 218 -14.27 12.36 0.36
C THR A 218 -15.31 13.44 0.04
N SER A 219 -15.07 14.68 0.43
CA SER A 219 -16.10 15.74 0.31
C SER A 219 -15.55 17.16 0.15
N GLY A 220 -14.24 17.37 0.26
CA GLY A 220 -13.63 18.70 0.33
C GLY A 220 -13.27 19.32 -1.01
N PHE A 221 -13.20 18.56 -2.11
CA PHE A 221 -12.93 19.12 -3.43
C PHE A 221 -14.08 20.00 -3.94
N LYS A 222 -13.75 20.99 -4.76
CA LYS A 222 -14.70 22.02 -5.27
C LYS A 222 -15.98 21.42 -5.84
N ASN A 223 -15.89 20.38 -6.62
CA ASN A 223 -17.02 19.78 -7.34
C ASN A 223 -17.59 18.52 -6.67
N LYS A 224 -17.11 18.15 -5.46
CA LYS A 224 -17.54 16.96 -4.71
C LYS A 224 -17.60 15.71 -5.60
N PRO A 225 -16.45 15.23 -6.09
CA PRO A 225 -16.38 14.10 -7.03
C PRO A 225 -16.92 12.82 -6.42
N PRO A 226 -17.38 11.85 -7.23
CA PRO A 226 -17.70 10.51 -6.74
C PRO A 226 -16.45 9.85 -6.13
N VAL A 227 -16.64 9.25 -4.95
CA VAL A 227 -15.63 8.45 -4.26
C VAL A 227 -15.91 6.98 -4.50
N ARG A 228 -14.87 6.21 -4.74
CA ARG A 228 -14.94 4.75 -4.91
C ARG A 228 -13.91 4.08 -4.01
N TYR A 229 -14.33 3.02 -3.36
CA TYR A 229 -13.49 2.22 -2.47
C TYR A 229 -13.19 0.88 -3.15
N TYR A 230 -11.90 0.55 -3.25
CA TYR A 230 -11.48 -0.60 -4.05
C TYR A 230 -10.53 -1.54 -3.29
N GLN A 231 -10.48 -2.78 -3.78
CA GLN A 231 -9.52 -3.82 -3.44
C GLN A 231 -9.06 -4.57 -4.68
N GLY A 232 -8.07 -5.42 -4.54
CA GLY A 232 -7.55 -6.26 -5.62
C GLY A 232 -8.59 -7.18 -6.24
N GLY A 233 -8.44 -7.44 -7.53
CA GLY A 233 -9.35 -8.28 -8.30
C GLY A 233 -10.65 -7.60 -8.77
N GLN A 234 -10.90 -6.34 -8.35
CA GLN A 234 -12.04 -5.57 -8.84
C GLN A 234 -11.68 -4.84 -10.14
N THR A 235 -12.67 -4.63 -11.00
CA THR A 235 -12.55 -3.77 -12.18
C THR A 235 -12.95 -2.34 -11.81
N PRO A 236 -12.02 -1.38 -11.80
CA PRO A 236 -12.34 -0.04 -11.37
C PRO A 236 -13.10 0.74 -12.44
N GLU A 237 -13.99 1.62 -11.98
CA GLU A 237 -14.64 2.60 -12.86
C GLU A 237 -13.65 3.73 -13.18
N LEU A 238 -13.36 3.92 -14.47
CA LEU A 238 -12.56 5.05 -14.93
C LEU A 238 -13.42 6.31 -15.16
N PRO A 239 -12.92 7.51 -14.79
CA PRO A 239 -13.52 8.76 -15.21
C PRO A 239 -13.75 8.81 -16.72
N THR A 240 -14.85 9.42 -17.15
CA THR A 240 -15.25 9.45 -18.57
C THR A 240 -14.15 9.98 -19.49
N VAL A 241 -13.39 10.97 -19.04
CA VAL A 241 -12.29 11.60 -19.81
C VAL A 241 -11.10 10.66 -20.05
N LEU A 242 -10.99 9.57 -19.28
CA LEU A 242 -9.94 8.55 -19.41
C LEU A 242 -10.44 7.29 -20.16
N LYS A 243 -11.76 7.10 -20.29
CA LYS A 243 -12.31 5.94 -21.01
C LYS A 243 -11.85 5.90 -22.46
N GLY A 244 -11.32 4.77 -22.88
CA GLY A 244 -10.77 4.56 -24.24
C GLY A 244 -9.36 5.14 -24.46
N ALA A 245 -8.79 5.89 -23.50
CA ALA A 245 -7.39 6.31 -23.54
C ALA A 245 -6.48 5.37 -22.72
N MET A 246 -7.03 4.74 -21.71
CA MET A 246 -6.33 3.78 -20.84
C MET A 246 -7.26 2.71 -20.29
N THR A 247 -6.68 1.64 -19.78
CA THR A 247 -7.34 0.65 -18.92
C THR A 247 -6.62 0.57 -17.59
N CYS A 248 -7.29 0.00 -16.59
CA CYS A 248 -6.76 -0.15 -15.26
C CYS A 248 -7.17 -1.50 -14.67
N GLU A 249 -6.26 -2.12 -13.94
CA GLU A 249 -6.47 -3.34 -13.17
C GLU A 249 -5.98 -3.12 -11.74
N LEU A 250 -6.74 -3.58 -10.75
CA LEU A 250 -6.37 -3.51 -9.34
C LEU A 250 -5.85 -4.88 -8.90
N LEU A 251 -4.56 -4.95 -8.56
CA LEU A 251 -3.90 -6.18 -8.12
C LEU A 251 -3.97 -6.36 -6.60
N GLY A 252 -3.99 -5.28 -5.83
CA GLY A 252 -4.09 -5.22 -4.38
C GLY A 252 -4.95 -4.06 -3.88
N PRO A 253 -5.26 -4.03 -2.58
CA PRO A 253 -4.94 -5.00 -1.54
C PRO A 253 -5.78 -6.27 -1.62
N ALA A 254 -5.37 -7.30 -0.87
CA ALA A 254 -6.16 -8.51 -0.71
C ALA A 254 -7.54 -8.20 -0.10
N PRO A 255 -8.59 -9.05 -0.30
CA PRO A 255 -9.90 -8.86 0.32
C PRO A 255 -9.82 -8.73 1.86
N LEU A 256 -10.75 -7.99 2.46
CA LEU A 256 -10.78 -7.67 3.90
C LEU A 256 -10.81 -8.91 4.82
N ASP A 257 -11.45 -9.98 4.37
CA ASP A 257 -11.61 -11.24 5.08
C ASP A 257 -10.45 -12.24 4.87
N SER A 258 -9.42 -11.83 4.15
CA SER A 258 -8.30 -12.71 3.81
C SER A 258 -7.25 -12.85 4.91
N GLY A 259 -7.19 -11.92 5.87
CA GLY A 259 -6.12 -11.82 6.87
C GLY A 259 -4.73 -11.49 6.30
N LYS A 260 -4.62 -11.25 5.00
CA LYS A 260 -3.35 -10.98 4.33
C LYS A 260 -2.71 -9.65 4.73
N GLU A 261 -3.48 -8.71 5.24
CA GLU A 261 -2.99 -7.44 5.77
C GLU A 261 -2.00 -7.61 6.93
N PHE A 262 -2.11 -8.72 7.67
CA PHE A 262 -1.20 -9.05 8.79
C PHE A 262 0.00 -9.92 8.36
N ALA A 263 0.03 -10.38 7.10
CA ALA A 263 1.07 -11.28 6.66
C ALA A 263 2.39 -10.54 6.43
N GLY A 264 3.44 -11.01 7.09
CA GLY A 264 4.84 -10.68 6.85
C GLY A 264 5.59 -11.85 6.21
N SER A 265 6.82 -11.64 5.80
CA SER A 265 7.76 -12.69 5.42
C SER A 265 9.18 -12.32 5.81
N ASP A 266 9.84 -13.20 6.55
CA ASP A 266 11.26 -13.13 6.87
C ASP A 266 12.09 -14.09 5.98
N ASN A 267 11.50 -14.62 4.92
CA ASN A 267 12.13 -15.57 4.05
C ASN A 267 13.17 -14.89 3.15
N LYS A 268 14.44 -15.29 3.26
CA LYS A 268 15.56 -14.79 2.47
C LYS A 268 15.36 -14.90 0.95
N LYS A 269 14.57 -15.87 0.49
CA LYS A 269 14.25 -16.06 -0.94
C LYS A 269 13.20 -15.06 -1.44
N GLU A 270 12.51 -14.40 -0.54
CA GLU A 270 11.39 -13.52 -0.84
C GLU A 270 11.72 -12.05 -0.63
N GLN A 271 12.63 -11.73 0.29
CA GLN A 271 12.93 -10.35 0.69
C GLN A 271 14.45 -10.06 0.72
N TYR A 272 14.81 -8.79 0.51
CA TYR A 272 16.19 -8.29 0.62
C TYR A 272 16.56 -8.03 2.09
N LEU A 273 16.75 -9.09 2.86
CA LEU A 273 17.07 -9.00 4.28
C LEU A 273 18.50 -8.48 4.54
N ALA A 274 18.78 -8.10 5.78
CA ALA A 274 20.09 -7.70 6.24
C ALA A 274 21.15 -8.80 6.05
N ALA A 275 22.43 -8.43 5.86
CA ALA A 275 23.50 -9.39 5.66
C ALA A 275 23.68 -10.34 6.85
N ALA A 276 23.44 -9.87 8.09
CA ALA A 276 23.48 -10.68 9.29
C ALA A 276 22.44 -11.83 9.26
N ALA A 277 21.24 -11.57 8.72
CA ALA A 277 20.25 -12.61 8.48
C ALA A 277 20.65 -13.54 7.34
N ASP A 278 21.48 -13.06 6.39
CA ASP A 278 21.98 -13.84 5.25
C ASP A 278 23.12 -14.80 5.64
N GLN A 279 23.91 -14.45 6.67
CA GLN A 279 25.04 -15.29 7.09
C GLN A 279 24.63 -16.45 7.97
N GLY A 280 23.32 -16.64 8.23
CA GLY A 280 22.84 -17.69 9.10
C GLY A 280 23.49 -17.51 10.46
N VAL A 281 23.16 -16.40 11.14
CA VAL A 281 23.44 -16.28 12.57
C VAL A 281 22.83 -17.54 13.18
N PRO A 282 23.62 -18.43 13.77
CA PRO A 282 23.05 -19.62 14.40
C PRO A 282 21.94 -19.17 15.33
N ASP A 283 20.85 -19.93 15.40
CA ASP A 283 19.73 -19.71 16.33
C ASP A 283 20.19 -19.42 17.79
N GLU A 284 21.42 -19.76 18.08
CA GLU A 284 22.12 -19.53 19.34
C GLU A 284 22.42 -18.05 19.66
N CYS A 285 22.42 -17.15 18.67
CA CYS A 285 22.73 -15.70 18.89
C CYS A 285 21.49 -14.83 19.17
N LEU A 286 20.31 -15.37 19.06
CA LEU A 286 19.06 -14.61 19.24
C LEU A 286 18.47 -14.72 20.67
N THR A 287 19.08 -15.51 21.58
CA THR A 287 18.62 -15.64 22.95
C THR A 287 19.47 -14.81 23.91
N PRO A 288 18.92 -13.76 24.55
CA PRO A 288 19.69 -12.84 25.42
C PRO A 288 20.30 -13.52 26.66
N PHE A 289 19.90 -14.75 26.97
CA PHE A 289 20.31 -15.46 28.19
C PHE A 289 21.26 -16.64 27.99
N GLU A 290 21.48 -17.12 26.77
CA GLU A 290 22.31 -18.31 26.51
C GLU A 290 23.83 -18.07 26.70
N LYS A 291 24.32 -16.85 26.61
CA LYS A 291 25.74 -16.53 26.81
C LYS A 291 26.19 -16.54 28.28
N HIS A 292 25.28 -16.45 29.22
CA HIS A 292 25.61 -16.28 30.64
C HIS A 292 25.20 -17.46 31.53
N TRP A 293 24.48 -18.44 30.97
CA TRP A 293 24.08 -19.64 31.73
C TRP A 293 24.28 -20.88 30.86
N PRO A 294 25.36 -21.66 31.09
CA PRO A 294 25.52 -22.92 30.41
C PRO A 294 24.60 -23.98 31.03
N ALA A 295 23.29 -23.88 30.83
CA ALA A 295 22.38 -24.96 31.06
C ALA A 295 22.54 -25.97 29.92
N THR A 296 22.96 -27.18 30.23
CA THR A 296 23.09 -28.25 29.23
C THR A 296 21.67 -28.60 28.74
N SER A 297 21.58 -29.05 27.49
CA SER A 297 20.30 -29.45 26.84
C SER A 297 19.50 -30.53 27.55
N ALA A 298 20.02 -31.07 28.66
CA ALA A 298 19.36 -32.03 29.55
C ALA A 298 18.52 -31.37 30.66
N ASP A 299 18.77 -30.09 30.96
CA ASP A 299 18.16 -29.41 32.12
C ASP A 299 16.82 -28.73 31.83
N TYR A 300 16.52 -28.52 30.53
CA TYR A 300 15.22 -27.98 30.10
C TYR A 300 14.71 -28.74 28.87
N PRO A 301 13.50 -29.25 28.90
CA PRO A 301 12.89 -29.89 27.73
C PRO A 301 12.70 -28.80 26.65
N ARG A 302 13.53 -28.87 25.61
CA ARG A 302 13.45 -27.98 24.44
C ARG A 302 12.05 -27.87 23.82
N ALA A 303 11.21 -28.89 24.04
CA ALA A 303 9.81 -28.89 23.62
C ALA A 303 8.96 -27.83 24.34
N ALA A 304 9.08 -27.67 25.65
CA ALA A 304 8.26 -26.69 26.39
C ALA A 304 8.63 -25.24 26.04
N PHE A 305 9.90 -24.96 25.78
CA PHE A 305 10.34 -23.63 25.33
C PHE A 305 9.99 -23.37 23.86
N ARG A 306 9.99 -24.38 23.00
CA ARG A 306 9.56 -24.26 21.61
C ARG A 306 8.06 -23.98 21.50
N GLU A 307 7.22 -24.66 22.28
CA GLU A 307 5.77 -24.43 22.27
C GLU A 307 5.42 -23.01 22.75
N TYR A 308 6.04 -22.56 23.84
CA TYR A 308 5.78 -21.22 24.38
C TYR A 308 6.26 -20.10 23.43
N ARG A 309 7.43 -20.26 22.82
CA ARG A 309 7.96 -19.34 21.79
C ARG A 309 7.13 -19.39 20.52
N THR A 310 6.62 -20.57 20.14
CA THR A 310 5.90 -20.73 18.87
C THR A 310 4.54 -20.04 18.92
N GLU A 311 3.83 -20.07 20.02
CA GLU A 311 2.55 -19.38 20.14
C GLU A 311 2.72 -17.85 20.20
N GLU A 312 3.64 -17.34 21.01
CA GLU A 312 3.94 -15.91 21.10
C GLU A 312 4.60 -15.37 19.81
N GLN A 313 5.50 -16.13 19.19
CA GLN A 313 6.13 -15.78 17.93
C GLN A 313 5.13 -15.82 16.76
N ILE A 314 4.23 -16.80 16.71
CA ILE A 314 3.17 -16.87 15.69
C ILE A 314 2.18 -15.71 15.86
N GLU A 315 1.82 -15.33 17.10
CA GLU A 315 0.99 -14.14 17.32
C GLU A 315 1.69 -12.82 16.97
N LEU A 316 3.02 -12.71 17.12
CA LEU A 316 3.82 -11.55 16.73
C LEU A 316 4.05 -11.50 15.22
N ASP A 317 4.40 -12.63 14.60
CA ASP A 317 4.71 -12.71 13.17
C ASP A 317 3.45 -12.65 12.28
N GLN A 318 2.33 -13.13 12.81
CA GLN A 318 1.04 -13.12 12.13
C GLN A 318 -0.10 -12.83 13.12
N PRO A 319 -0.21 -11.62 13.64
CA PRO A 319 -1.35 -11.29 14.47
C PRO A 319 -2.62 -11.37 13.62
N GLY A 320 -3.39 -12.44 13.77
CA GLY A 320 -4.56 -12.73 12.96
C GLY A 320 -5.70 -11.73 13.09
N SER A 321 -5.58 -10.76 14.01
CA SER A 321 -6.60 -9.72 14.22
C SER A 321 -6.07 -8.55 15.06
N PRO A 322 -6.74 -7.38 15.01
CA PRO A 322 -6.45 -6.26 15.92
C PRO A 322 -6.58 -6.62 17.41
N GLU A 323 -7.47 -7.55 17.75
CA GLU A 323 -7.64 -8.03 19.12
C GLU A 323 -6.41 -8.81 19.61
N ALA A 324 -5.74 -9.57 18.73
CA ALA A 324 -4.47 -10.21 19.04
C ALA A 324 -3.37 -9.17 19.33
N LEU A 325 -3.27 -8.13 18.51
CA LEU A 325 -2.35 -7.00 18.75
C LEU A 325 -2.63 -6.30 20.09
N GLU A 326 -3.89 -6.09 20.46
CA GLU A 326 -4.24 -5.51 21.76
C GLU A 326 -3.85 -6.42 22.95
N ARG A 327 -4.01 -7.76 22.83
CA ARG A 327 -3.56 -8.69 23.88
C ARG A 327 -2.04 -8.60 24.06
N LEU A 328 -1.28 -8.61 22.99
CA LEU A 328 0.17 -8.45 23.01
C LEU A 328 0.60 -7.12 23.64
N LEU A 329 -0.08 -6.02 23.31
CA LEU A 329 0.19 -4.72 23.92
C LEU A 329 -0.02 -4.71 25.44
N ARG A 330 -1.01 -5.43 25.96
CA ARG A 330 -1.26 -5.54 27.42
C ARG A 330 -0.16 -6.31 28.14
N ALA A 331 0.42 -7.32 27.50
CA ALA A 331 1.54 -8.12 28.02
C ALA A 331 2.92 -7.46 27.85
N ALA A 332 3.02 -6.27 27.26
CA ALA A 332 4.20 -5.76 26.60
C ALA A 332 5.45 -5.61 27.45
N GLN A 333 6.44 -6.41 27.15
CA GLN A 333 7.86 -6.15 27.37
C GLN A 333 8.35 -5.12 26.31
N PRO A 334 9.48 -4.42 26.56
CA PRO A 334 10.00 -3.39 25.63
C PRO A 334 10.19 -3.87 24.18
N ASP A 335 10.60 -5.11 23.97
CA ASP A 335 10.82 -5.68 22.62
C ASP A 335 9.50 -5.98 21.90
N VAL A 336 8.47 -6.34 22.63
CA VAL A 336 7.11 -6.53 22.10
C VAL A 336 6.52 -5.22 21.59
N LEU A 337 6.83 -4.07 22.21
CA LEU A 337 6.38 -2.76 21.73
C LEU A 337 6.97 -2.41 20.36
N LEU A 338 8.23 -2.79 20.11
CA LEU A 338 8.87 -2.59 18.81
C LEU A 338 8.21 -3.44 17.74
N ALA A 339 8.03 -4.73 18.01
CA ALA A 339 7.36 -5.65 17.10
C ALA A 339 5.90 -5.24 16.80
N LEU A 340 5.17 -4.73 17.80
CA LEU A 340 3.81 -4.21 17.61
C LEU A 340 3.78 -2.95 16.73
N ALA A 341 4.76 -2.07 16.85
CA ALA A 341 4.88 -0.90 15.98
C ALA A 341 5.11 -1.33 14.53
N ASP A 342 5.98 -2.33 14.30
CA ASP A 342 6.23 -2.91 12.98
C ASP A 342 4.99 -3.61 12.41
N ALA A 343 4.24 -4.33 13.24
CA ALA A 343 2.99 -4.97 12.84
C ALA A 343 1.91 -3.97 12.43
N VAL A 344 1.76 -2.86 13.17
CA VAL A 344 0.82 -1.79 12.81
C VAL A 344 1.21 -1.14 11.49
N ASP A 345 2.47 -0.76 11.33
CA ASP A 345 3.00 -0.17 10.10
C ASP A 345 2.78 -1.10 8.90
N GLY A 346 3.21 -2.36 9.02
CA GLY A 346 3.04 -3.36 7.97
C GLY A 346 1.58 -3.64 7.62
N THR A 347 0.70 -3.66 8.61
CA THR A 347 -0.74 -3.84 8.41
C THR A 347 -1.35 -2.73 7.57
N LEU A 348 -0.99 -1.48 7.83
CA LEU A 348 -1.48 -0.33 7.04
C LEU A 348 -0.86 -0.30 5.64
N ASN A 349 0.42 -0.60 5.51
CA ASN A 349 1.11 -0.70 4.22
C ASN A 349 0.50 -1.78 3.32
N ASN A 350 0.13 -2.94 3.89
CA ASN A 350 -0.55 -4.01 3.16
C ASN A 350 -1.96 -3.63 2.65
N GLN A 351 -2.50 -2.49 3.06
CA GLN A 351 -3.77 -1.95 2.55
C GLN A 351 -3.60 -1.11 1.28
N SER A 352 -2.38 -0.93 0.78
CA SER A 352 -2.10 -0.12 -0.40
C SER A 352 -2.85 -0.61 -1.63
N LEU A 353 -3.49 0.31 -2.35
CA LEU A 353 -3.98 0.03 -3.71
C LEU A 353 -2.79 -0.23 -4.63
N VAL A 354 -2.75 -1.41 -5.21
CA VAL A 354 -1.79 -1.78 -6.26
C VAL A 354 -2.47 -1.65 -7.60
N VAL A 355 -1.99 -0.71 -8.40
CA VAL A 355 -2.69 -0.27 -9.62
C VAL A 355 -1.82 -0.50 -10.85
N LEU A 356 -2.30 -1.32 -11.77
CA LEU A 356 -1.71 -1.54 -13.08
C LEU A 356 -2.47 -0.72 -14.13
N PHE A 357 -1.86 0.31 -14.66
CA PHE A 357 -2.38 1.07 -15.79
C PHE A 357 -1.83 0.56 -17.11
N THR A 358 -2.68 0.55 -18.14
CA THR A 358 -2.25 0.34 -19.53
C THR A 358 -2.71 1.52 -20.37
N CYS A 359 -1.77 2.26 -20.94
CA CYS A 359 -2.01 3.44 -21.77
C CYS A 359 -1.10 3.43 -22.99
N GLN A 360 -1.66 3.57 -24.19
CA GLN A 360 -0.90 3.53 -25.45
C GLN A 360 0.00 2.29 -25.59
N GLY A 361 -0.45 1.13 -25.09
CA GLY A 361 0.33 -0.10 -25.06
C GLY A 361 1.42 -0.16 -23.99
N LYS A 362 1.61 0.92 -23.21
CA LYS A 362 2.56 0.98 -22.09
C LYS A 362 1.90 0.55 -20.80
N LYS A 363 2.58 -0.29 -20.02
CA LYS A 363 2.12 -0.79 -18.72
C LYS A 363 2.88 -0.14 -17.57
N LEU A 364 2.13 0.46 -16.65
CA LEU A 364 2.68 1.19 -15.51
C LEU A 364 2.13 0.60 -14.22
N LEU A 365 3.01 0.18 -13.31
CA LEU A 365 2.64 -0.38 -12.01
C LEU A 365 2.98 0.59 -10.88
N PHE A 366 1.95 0.98 -10.13
CA PHE A 366 2.05 1.73 -8.90
C PHE A 366 1.61 0.83 -7.74
N VAL A 367 2.50 0.61 -6.78
CA VAL A 367 2.28 -0.35 -5.71
C VAL A 367 2.03 0.30 -4.34
N GLY A 368 2.08 1.66 -4.27
CA GLY A 368 2.06 2.35 -2.98
C GLY A 368 3.17 1.82 -2.09
N ASP A 369 2.81 1.46 -0.87
CA ASP A 369 3.70 0.86 0.11
C ASP A 369 3.36 -0.60 0.42
N ALA A 370 2.70 -1.26 -0.55
CA ALA A 370 2.35 -2.67 -0.46
C ALA A 370 3.53 -3.52 0.01
N GLN A 371 3.34 -4.24 1.12
CA GLN A 371 4.29 -5.19 1.66
C GLN A 371 3.90 -6.63 1.32
N TRP A 372 4.57 -7.60 1.93
CA TRP A 372 4.43 -9.02 1.62
C TRP A 372 2.99 -9.52 1.58
N GLY A 373 2.16 -9.13 2.53
CA GLY A 373 0.76 -9.56 2.57
C GLY A 373 -0.03 -9.17 1.32
N ASN A 374 0.20 -7.96 0.83
CA ASN A 374 -0.40 -7.47 -0.40
C ASN A 374 0.20 -8.16 -1.64
N TRP A 375 1.55 -8.18 -1.73
CA TRP A 375 2.26 -8.81 -2.84
C TRP A 375 1.94 -10.29 -2.97
N SER A 376 1.95 -11.06 -1.87
CA SER A 376 1.70 -12.50 -1.91
C SER A 376 0.31 -12.86 -2.45
N TYR A 377 -0.67 -11.99 -2.28
CA TYR A 377 -2.04 -12.18 -2.77
C TYR A 377 -2.09 -12.34 -4.29
N TRP A 378 -1.41 -11.47 -5.03
CA TRP A 378 -1.47 -11.50 -6.49
C TRP A 378 -0.26 -12.17 -7.16
N LEU A 379 0.90 -12.24 -6.49
CA LEU A 379 2.06 -12.95 -7.02
C LEU A 379 1.81 -14.46 -7.12
N TYR A 380 1.27 -15.07 -6.06
CA TYR A 380 1.11 -16.53 -5.99
C TYR A 380 -0.33 -16.98 -6.30
N GLY A 381 -1.30 -16.08 -6.30
CA GLY A 381 -2.70 -16.41 -6.49
C GLY A 381 -3.30 -17.19 -5.31
N LYS A 382 -4.35 -17.99 -5.57
CA LYS A 382 -5.06 -18.76 -4.53
C LYS A 382 -4.34 -20.04 -4.07
N LYS A 383 -3.26 -20.43 -4.72
CA LYS A 383 -2.53 -21.66 -4.40
C LYS A 383 -1.24 -21.36 -3.66
N VAL A 384 -1.33 -21.26 -2.35
CA VAL A 384 -0.16 -21.32 -1.46
C VAL A 384 -0.36 -22.54 -0.54
N SER A 385 -0.04 -23.71 -1.05
CA SER A 385 0.14 -24.91 -0.22
C SER A 385 1.13 -25.84 -0.93
N GLY A 386 2.26 -26.10 -0.31
CA GLY A 386 3.28 -27.01 -0.78
C GLY A 386 4.59 -26.32 -1.19
N ALA A 387 5.63 -27.10 -1.42
CA ALA A 387 6.99 -26.66 -1.73
C ALA A 387 7.01 -25.57 -2.81
N ASP A 388 7.48 -24.39 -2.45
CA ASP A 388 7.75 -23.17 -3.23
C ASP A 388 7.21 -23.18 -4.69
N PRO A 389 5.94 -22.80 -4.92
CA PRO A 389 5.32 -22.92 -6.24
C PRO A 389 5.84 -21.89 -7.27
N GLY A 390 6.78 -21.00 -6.86
CA GLY A 390 7.17 -19.84 -7.65
C GLY A 390 5.98 -18.87 -7.85
N ILE A 391 6.25 -17.68 -8.37
CA ILE A 391 5.19 -16.74 -8.72
C ILE A 391 4.35 -17.24 -9.89
N SER A 392 3.06 -16.90 -9.90
CA SER A 392 2.11 -17.33 -10.93
C SER A 392 2.50 -16.85 -12.32
N GLU A 393 2.12 -17.59 -13.37
CA GLU A 393 2.39 -17.18 -14.76
C GLU A 393 1.81 -15.79 -15.06
N ARG A 394 0.60 -15.50 -14.57
CA ARG A 394 0.01 -14.17 -14.70
C ARG A 394 0.87 -13.06 -14.09
N ALA A 395 1.41 -13.29 -12.90
CA ALA A 395 2.29 -12.32 -12.25
C ALA A 395 3.60 -12.13 -13.05
N LYS A 396 4.19 -13.22 -13.58
CA LYS A 396 5.35 -13.15 -14.47
C LYS A 396 5.07 -12.35 -15.73
N GLU A 397 3.93 -12.60 -16.41
CA GLU A 397 3.51 -11.87 -17.60
C GLU A 397 3.33 -10.38 -17.33
N ILE A 398 2.68 -10.01 -16.20
CA ILE A 398 2.51 -8.62 -15.80
C ILE A 398 3.90 -7.98 -15.61
N LEU A 399 4.73 -8.55 -14.76
CA LEU A 399 6.04 -7.98 -14.38
C LEU A 399 7.00 -7.90 -15.60
N ALA A 400 7.05 -8.94 -16.42
CA ALA A 400 7.88 -8.98 -17.62
C ALA A 400 7.42 -8.03 -18.73
N SER A 401 6.20 -7.50 -18.66
CA SER A 401 5.65 -6.56 -19.65
C SER A 401 5.59 -5.11 -19.16
N LEU A 402 6.10 -4.80 -17.96
CA LEU A 402 6.09 -3.44 -17.42
C LEU A 402 7.04 -2.51 -18.20
N ASP A 403 6.56 -1.31 -18.52
CA ASP A 403 7.37 -0.20 -19.03
C ASP A 403 7.77 0.78 -17.91
N PHE A 404 6.99 0.80 -16.81
CA PHE A 404 7.26 1.65 -15.65
C PHE A 404 6.87 0.95 -14.34
N PHE A 405 7.72 1.14 -13.32
CA PHE A 405 7.51 0.62 -11.97
C PHE A 405 7.80 1.69 -10.90
N LYS A 406 6.82 1.98 -10.04
CA LYS A 406 7.03 2.72 -8.78
C LYS A 406 7.57 1.74 -7.76
N VAL A 407 8.80 1.94 -7.31
CA VAL A 407 9.43 1.12 -6.26
C VAL A 407 8.62 1.24 -4.97
N GLY A 408 8.23 0.12 -4.40
CA GLY A 408 7.35 0.08 -3.24
C GLY A 408 8.01 0.61 -1.97
N HIS A 409 7.23 1.26 -1.11
CA HIS A 409 7.57 1.65 0.26
C HIS A 409 8.97 2.27 0.37
N HIS A 410 9.22 3.29 -0.43
CA HIS A 410 10.46 4.08 -0.45
C HIS A 410 11.76 3.27 -0.62
N GLY A 411 11.65 2.03 -1.12
CA GLY A 411 12.75 1.10 -1.23
C GLY A 411 13.01 0.25 0.02
N SER A 412 12.02 0.10 0.89
CA SER A 412 12.09 -0.76 2.08
C SER A 412 12.22 -2.25 1.72
N THR A 413 12.78 -3.01 2.65
CA THR A 413 13.09 -4.45 2.52
C THR A 413 11.89 -5.31 2.17
N ASN A 414 10.75 -5.07 2.80
CA ASN A 414 9.57 -5.94 2.77
C ASN A 414 8.52 -5.58 1.71
N ALA A 415 8.80 -4.57 0.88
CA ALA A 415 7.85 -4.03 -0.08
C ALA A 415 8.22 -4.27 -1.56
N ASN A 416 9.30 -4.98 -1.82
CA ASN A 416 9.75 -5.29 -3.18
C ASN A 416 10.30 -6.73 -3.20
N PRO A 417 9.42 -7.75 -3.30
CA PRO A 417 9.82 -9.15 -3.22
C PRO A 417 10.85 -9.52 -4.28
N ILE A 418 11.88 -10.30 -3.89
CA ILE A 418 12.94 -10.77 -4.78
C ILE A 418 12.37 -11.40 -6.06
N PRO A 419 11.38 -12.33 -5.99
CA PRO A 419 10.80 -12.92 -7.19
C PRO A 419 10.13 -11.88 -8.11
N ALA A 420 9.54 -10.83 -7.54
CA ALA A 420 8.92 -9.77 -8.33
C ALA A 420 9.97 -8.93 -9.05
N VAL A 421 11.02 -8.49 -8.35
CA VAL A 421 12.14 -7.73 -8.94
C VAL A 421 12.82 -8.55 -10.03
N ALA A 422 13.10 -9.84 -9.78
CA ALA A 422 13.70 -10.74 -10.75
C ALA A 422 12.85 -10.93 -12.02
N ALA A 423 11.54 -10.80 -11.93
CA ALA A 423 10.62 -10.94 -13.06
C ALA A 423 10.38 -9.65 -13.84
N LEU A 424 10.86 -8.48 -13.36
CA LEU A 424 10.65 -7.21 -14.06
C LEU A 424 11.23 -7.21 -15.47
N ASN A 425 10.57 -6.50 -16.37
CA ASN A 425 11.12 -6.22 -17.69
C ASN A 425 12.47 -5.49 -17.57
N PRO A 426 13.56 -5.99 -18.17
CA PRO A 426 14.86 -5.29 -18.12
C PRO A 426 14.88 -3.90 -18.75
N LYS A 427 13.88 -3.55 -19.56
CA LYS A 427 13.70 -2.21 -20.15
C LYS A 427 12.78 -1.32 -19.33
N CYS A 428 12.26 -1.80 -18.22
CA CYS A 428 11.38 -1.05 -17.33
C CYS A 428 12.12 0.16 -16.76
N ALA A 429 11.49 1.32 -16.80
CA ALA A 429 11.93 2.48 -16.04
C ALA A 429 11.39 2.38 -14.61
N ALA A 430 12.19 2.75 -13.62
CA ALA A 430 11.76 2.71 -12.22
C ALA A 430 11.99 4.05 -11.52
N MET A 431 11.07 4.42 -10.64
CA MET A 431 11.20 5.58 -9.75
C MET A 431 11.03 5.15 -8.30
N CYS A 432 11.93 5.61 -7.44
CA CYS A 432 11.88 5.43 -6.00
C CYS A 432 11.75 6.80 -5.32
N SER A 433 10.57 7.08 -4.77
CA SER A 433 10.36 8.24 -3.91
C SER A 433 10.93 7.93 -2.54
N THR A 434 12.04 8.54 -2.18
CA THR A 434 12.80 8.23 -0.96
C THR A 434 13.70 9.38 -0.57
N GLU A 435 14.21 9.33 0.65
CA GLU A 435 15.30 10.16 1.11
C GLU A 435 16.20 9.32 1.99
N SER A 436 17.47 9.20 1.62
CA SER A 436 18.46 8.47 2.41
C SER A 436 18.58 9.05 3.82
N SER A 437 18.85 8.19 4.78
CA SER A 437 19.13 8.61 6.14
C SER A 437 20.25 9.64 6.17
N ASP A 438 20.06 10.69 6.99
CA ASP A 438 21.01 11.75 7.20
C ASP A 438 22.36 11.20 7.70
N PRO A 439 23.50 11.73 7.19
CA PRO A 439 24.83 11.42 7.72
C PRO A 439 24.95 11.60 9.24
N ASP A 440 24.20 12.53 9.80
CA ASP A 440 24.24 12.85 11.24
C ASP A 440 23.34 11.95 12.10
N GLY A 441 22.69 10.92 11.52
CA GLY A 441 21.87 9.97 12.25
C GLY A 441 20.58 10.54 12.83
N LYS A 442 20.16 11.72 12.42
CA LYS A 442 18.96 12.40 12.93
C LYS A 442 17.66 11.88 12.36
N ARG A 443 17.71 11.08 11.30
CA ARG A 443 16.51 10.49 10.66
C ARG A 443 16.33 9.05 11.07
N PRO A 444 15.15 8.65 11.53
CA PRO A 444 14.93 7.34 12.16
C PRO A 444 14.75 6.17 11.18
N TYR A 445 15.05 6.32 9.88
CA TYR A 445 14.81 5.31 8.86
C TYR A 445 16.01 4.39 8.64
N GLY A 446 16.28 3.57 9.62
CA GLY A 446 17.29 2.54 9.54
C GLY A 446 18.72 3.01 9.77
N SER A 447 19.65 2.08 9.76
CA SER A 447 21.08 2.29 9.95
C SER A 447 21.85 1.47 8.93
N ILE A 448 22.85 2.10 8.29
CA ILE A 448 23.77 1.38 7.37
C ILE A 448 24.54 0.31 8.12
N GLU A 449 25.00 0.62 9.35
CA GLU A 449 25.79 -0.32 10.16
C GLU A 449 24.99 -1.57 10.54
N LYS A 450 23.67 -1.42 10.72
CA LYS A 450 22.75 -2.53 11.01
C LYS A 450 22.07 -3.09 9.76
N GLU A 451 22.40 -2.56 8.57
CA GLU A 451 21.79 -2.91 7.30
C GLU A 451 20.24 -2.86 7.31
N THR A 452 19.70 -1.92 8.05
CA THR A 452 18.24 -1.66 8.14
C THR A 452 17.86 -0.36 7.44
N GLU A 453 18.76 0.20 6.65
CA GLU A 453 18.57 1.46 5.93
C GLU A 453 17.40 1.43 4.94
N VAL A 454 16.80 2.61 4.74
CA VAL A 454 15.81 2.86 3.67
C VAL A 454 16.30 4.07 2.87
N PRO A 455 16.42 3.93 1.55
CA PRO A 455 16.20 2.74 0.74
C PRO A 455 17.25 1.65 0.98
N ARG A 456 16.84 0.40 0.86
CA ARG A 456 17.69 -0.77 1.04
C ARG A 456 18.76 -0.84 -0.05
N ILE A 457 20.04 -0.82 0.30
CA ILE A 457 21.15 -0.82 -0.67
C ILE A 457 21.09 -2.04 -1.58
N LYS A 458 20.94 -3.24 -1.02
CA LYS A 458 20.83 -4.49 -1.80
C LYS A 458 19.68 -4.44 -2.82
N LEU A 459 18.53 -3.89 -2.42
CA LEU A 459 17.39 -3.72 -3.32
C LEU A 459 17.72 -2.70 -4.42
N MET A 460 18.31 -1.56 -4.08
CA MET A 460 18.68 -0.54 -5.07
C MET A 460 19.67 -1.09 -6.09
N ASP A 461 20.68 -1.84 -5.65
CA ASP A 461 21.66 -2.50 -6.53
C ASP A 461 20.99 -3.49 -7.51
N GLU A 462 20.11 -4.35 -7.00
CA GLU A 462 19.36 -5.29 -7.85
C GLU A 462 18.39 -4.58 -8.81
N MET A 463 17.72 -3.53 -8.35
CA MET A 463 16.86 -2.72 -9.22
C MET A 463 17.64 -2.01 -10.32
N GLU A 464 18.81 -1.46 -10.01
CA GLU A 464 19.69 -0.81 -10.98
C GLU A 464 20.16 -1.80 -12.05
N LYS A 465 20.63 -2.98 -11.63
CA LYS A 465 21.00 -4.07 -12.54
C LYS A 465 19.81 -4.52 -13.39
N ARG A 466 18.66 -4.77 -12.76
CA ARG A 466 17.49 -5.30 -13.43
C ARG A 466 16.90 -4.31 -14.43
N THR A 467 16.87 -3.03 -14.12
CA THR A 467 16.35 -1.97 -15.01
C THR A 467 17.40 -1.45 -16.01
N GLN A 468 18.60 -2.02 -16.03
CA GLN A 468 19.69 -1.57 -16.88
C GLN A 468 19.95 -0.07 -16.70
N SER A 469 20.14 0.36 -15.46
CA SER A 469 20.39 1.75 -15.06
C SER A 469 19.25 2.71 -15.42
N ARG A 470 17.99 2.24 -15.39
CA ARG A 470 16.80 3.11 -15.54
C ARG A 470 16.06 3.33 -14.22
N LEU A 471 16.75 3.18 -13.11
CA LEU A 471 16.27 3.55 -11.78
C LEU A 471 16.61 5.01 -11.48
N VAL A 472 15.64 5.75 -10.94
CA VAL A 472 15.84 7.14 -10.48
C VAL A 472 15.21 7.30 -9.09
N ARG A 473 15.98 7.88 -8.17
CA ARG A 473 15.53 8.21 -6.80
C ARG A 473 15.21 9.69 -6.67
N SER A 474 14.28 10.04 -5.77
CA SER A 474 13.90 11.44 -5.52
C SER A 474 15.02 12.25 -4.85
N ASP A 475 15.82 11.64 -4.01
CA ASP A 475 16.97 12.27 -3.33
C ASP A 475 18.22 12.31 -4.22
N TRP A 476 18.44 11.27 -5.00
CA TRP A 476 19.55 11.16 -5.95
C TRP A 476 19.08 10.63 -7.26
N ILE A 477 19.73 11.04 -8.25
CA ILE A 477 19.40 10.62 -9.60
C ILE A 477 20.46 9.62 -10.04
N GLY A 478 20.11 8.32 -10.01
CA GLY A 478 20.98 7.26 -10.54
C GLY A 478 22.16 6.85 -9.66
N VAL A 479 22.12 7.13 -8.34
CA VAL A 479 23.18 6.75 -7.42
C VAL A 479 22.67 5.73 -6.41
N LEU A 480 23.43 4.66 -6.20
CA LEU A 480 23.08 3.55 -5.31
C LEU A 480 23.50 3.78 -3.86
N GLU A 481 24.38 4.75 -3.61
CA GLU A 481 24.90 5.01 -2.28
C GLU A 481 23.86 5.69 -1.39
N VAL A 482 23.75 5.26 -0.16
CA VAL A 482 22.92 5.88 0.89
C VAL A 482 23.51 7.23 1.30
N LYS A 483 24.83 7.37 1.25
CA LYS A 483 25.56 8.64 1.47
C LYS A 483 26.43 8.94 0.26
N PRO A 484 26.03 9.87 -0.62
CA PRO A 484 26.90 10.19 -1.74
C PRO A 484 28.11 10.95 -1.28
N SER A 485 29.23 10.56 -1.84
CA SER A 485 30.42 11.39 -1.78
C SER A 485 30.17 12.75 -2.48
N PRO A 486 30.95 13.79 -2.19
CA PRO A 486 30.88 15.04 -2.93
C PRO A 486 31.03 14.85 -4.45
N GLU A 487 31.82 13.86 -4.88
CA GLU A 487 32.03 13.49 -6.27
C GLU A 487 30.73 12.88 -6.87
N ALA A 488 30.03 12.01 -6.14
CA ALA A 488 28.77 11.44 -6.56
C ALA A 488 27.67 12.51 -6.72
N LYS A 489 27.67 13.55 -5.87
CA LYS A 489 26.77 14.70 -6.06
C LYS A 489 26.98 15.42 -7.41
N GLY A 490 28.22 15.48 -7.90
CA GLY A 490 28.54 16.00 -9.22
C GLY A 490 27.98 15.16 -10.38
N GLN A 491 27.76 13.87 -10.17
CA GLN A 491 27.21 12.95 -11.18
C GLN A 491 25.68 13.04 -11.31
N LEU A 492 24.99 13.70 -10.39
CA LEU A 492 23.55 13.90 -10.41
C LEU A 492 23.02 14.66 -11.64
N ALA A 493 23.89 15.21 -12.46
CA ALA A 493 23.53 15.89 -13.69
C ALA A 493 23.11 14.94 -14.82
N LYS A 494 23.44 13.64 -14.74
CA LYS A 494 23.25 12.66 -15.81
C LYS A 494 22.09 11.74 -15.52
N LEU A 495 20.93 12.05 -16.11
CA LEU A 495 19.75 11.20 -15.99
C LEU A 495 19.77 10.08 -17.03
N PRO A 496 19.16 8.92 -16.73
CA PRO A 496 18.90 7.90 -17.74
C PRO A 496 18.04 8.45 -18.90
N PRO A 497 18.06 7.80 -20.06
CA PRO A 497 17.24 8.23 -21.21
C PRO A 497 15.76 8.34 -20.83
N ASN A 498 15.11 9.37 -21.39
CA ASN A 498 13.70 9.71 -21.19
C ASN A 498 13.34 10.25 -19.79
N PHE A 499 14.31 10.40 -18.91
CA PHE A 499 14.14 11.16 -17.67
C PHE A 499 14.58 12.61 -17.87
N SER A 500 13.85 13.51 -17.22
CA SER A 500 14.21 14.92 -17.15
C SER A 500 13.95 15.45 -15.74
N LYS A 501 14.75 16.44 -15.33
CA LYS A 501 14.68 17.01 -13.98
C LYS A 501 14.17 18.44 -14.06
N GLY A 502 13.11 18.72 -13.28
CA GLY A 502 12.77 20.07 -12.86
C GLY A 502 13.37 20.37 -11.48
N ASP A 503 13.18 21.60 -10.99
CA ASP A 503 13.62 21.95 -9.63
C ASP A 503 12.89 21.14 -8.55
N LEU A 504 11.58 20.94 -8.71
CA LEU A 504 10.69 20.32 -7.72
C LEU A 504 10.39 18.85 -8.02
N PHE A 505 10.75 18.32 -9.18
CA PHE A 505 10.31 17.02 -9.66
C PHE A 505 11.30 16.36 -10.62
N ILE A 506 11.05 15.09 -10.88
CA ILE A 506 11.66 14.29 -11.94
C ILE A 506 10.53 13.76 -12.81
N ASP A 507 10.63 13.95 -14.12
CA ASP A 507 9.70 13.43 -15.12
C ASP A 507 10.31 12.23 -15.86
N TYR A 508 9.53 11.17 -16.06
CA TYR A 508 9.77 10.13 -17.04
C TYR A 508 8.77 10.28 -18.17
N VAL A 509 9.26 10.49 -19.39
CA VAL A 509 8.43 10.65 -20.59
C VAL A 509 8.57 9.40 -21.45
N PHE A 510 7.47 8.72 -21.70
CA PHE A 510 7.51 7.50 -22.50
C PHE A 510 7.90 7.79 -23.94
N PRO A 511 8.81 6.97 -24.50
CA PRO A 511 9.12 7.08 -25.93
C PRO A 511 7.87 6.76 -26.77
N LYS A 512 7.75 7.47 -27.90
CA LYS A 512 6.64 7.30 -28.87
C LYS A 512 6.67 5.93 -29.51
#